data_00ae6a7a65d53a2156d2006789774461
#
_entry.id   00ae6a7a65d53a2156d2006789774461
#
_cell.length_a   1.000
_cell.length_b   1.000
_cell.length_c   1.000
_cell.angle_alpha   90.00
_cell.angle_beta   90.00
_cell.angle_gamma   90.00
#
_symmetry.space_group_name_H-M   'P 1'
#
loop_
_entity.id
_entity.type
_entity.pdbx_description
1 polymer ?
#
loop_
_entity_poly.entity_id
_entity_poly.type
_entity_poly.pdbx_seq_one_letter_code
_entity_poly.pdbx_strand_id
1 'polypeptide(L)'
;MSARPRIFDWRRTPGLSSFTALIITFLYAPLVILVVYSFNASRMTTVWSGFSLQWFVQVAHNGDIRGAALNSLIIAVAATIASTAIATAAALALERGVMPFGRGLVTGMIAMPLVVPEIIVAITTLVFFSALGMHYGLLNLIIAHTVFCIPFAVLPIRARLLDMGGTLEEAGRDLYADEWQLFRRITLPLLMPAIGAGAIMAFVVSLDDFLISMMVSSAGSTTLPVYVYGMMRLGVTPEVNAISTILLVVSLIFVTAALLLGRRYQRTA
;
A
#
# COMPACT_ATOMS: atom_id res chain seq x y z
N MET A 1 15.21 -32.21 40.69
CA MET A 1 15.30 -30.80 40.35
C MET A 1 15.74 -30.70 38.90
N SER A 2 14.81 -30.58 37.94
CA SER A 2 15.15 -30.45 36.51
C SER A 2 15.35 -28.96 36.21
N ALA A 3 16.57 -28.59 35.85
CA ALA A 3 16.89 -27.26 35.39
C ALA A 3 16.10 -26.97 34.09
N ARG A 4 15.16 -26.06 34.13
CA ARG A 4 14.50 -25.57 32.92
C ARG A 4 15.57 -24.96 32.00
N PRO A 5 15.62 -25.34 30.70
CA PRO A 5 16.55 -24.72 29.75
C PRO A 5 16.31 -23.20 29.75
N ARG A 6 17.35 -22.39 29.96
CA ARG A 6 17.29 -20.94 29.82
C ARG A 6 16.96 -20.65 28.37
N ILE A 7 15.73 -20.25 28.11
CA ILE A 7 15.32 -19.72 26.81
C ILE A 7 16.17 -18.48 26.56
N PHE A 8 16.91 -18.49 25.46
CA PHE A 8 17.75 -17.38 25.02
C PHE A 8 16.86 -16.13 24.82
N ASP A 9 16.98 -15.17 25.73
CA ASP A 9 16.17 -13.93 25.69
C ASP A 9 16.87 -12.89 24.83
N TRP A 10 16.44 -12.77 23.59
CA TRP A 10 16.94 -11.82 22.60
C TRP A 10 16.91 -10.35 23.08
N ARG A 11 16.01 -10.04 24.03
CA ARG A 11 15.86 -8.69 24.59
C ARG A 11 16.97 -8.30 25.55
N ARG A 12 17.79 -9.26 26.01
CA ARG A 12 18.87 -9.06 26.99
C ARG A 12 20.28 -9.08 26.38
N THR A 13 20.39 -9.09 25.06
CA THR A 13 21.69 -9.03 24.39
C THR A 13 21.99 -7.55 24.00
N PRO A 14 22.82 -6.81 24.78
CA PRO A 14 23.08 -5.38 24.52
C PRO A 14 23.70 -5.13 23.14
N GLY A 15 24.50 -6.07 22.62
CA GLY A 15 25.08 -5.98 21.28
C GLY A 15 24.05 -6.05 20.15
N LEU A 16 22.99 -6.85 20.28
CA LEU A 16 21.96 -6.97 19.24
C LEU A 16 21.10 -5.71 19.14
N SER A 17 20.74 -5.13 20.28
CA SER A 17 19.97 -3.87 20.29
C SER A 17 20.77 -2.71 19.71
N SER A 18 22.06 -2.61 20.01
CA SER A 18 22.95 -1.59 19.44
C SER A 18 23.12 -1.76 17.93
N PHE A 19 23.28 -2.98 17.47
CA PHE A 19 23.37 -3.31 16.04
C PHE A 19 22.05 -2.97 15.29
N THR A 20 20.91 -3.31 15.88
CA THR A 20 19.60 -2.96 15.33
C THR A 20 19.41 -1.44 15.26
N ALA A 21 19.78 -0.72 16.31
CA ALA A 21 19.72 0.74 16.33
C ALA A 21 20.61 1.38 15.25
N LEU A 22 21.81 0.84 15.04
CA LEU A 22 22.72 1.30 14.00
C LEU A 22 22.15 1.08 12.60
N ILE A 23 21.57 -0.11 12.33
CA ILE A 23 20.92 -0.40 11.04
C ILE A 23 19.75 0.56 10.80
N ILE A 24 18.87 0.74 11.80
CA ILE A 24 17.73 1.65 11.70
C ILE A 24 18.24 3.08 11.42
N THR A 25 19.20 3.56 12.18
CA THR A 25 19.78 4.91 11.97
C THR A 25 20.35 5.05 10.57
N PHE A 26 21.10 4.07 10.08
CA PHE A 26 21.66 4.07 8.73
C PHE A 26 20.60 4.10 7.64
N LEU A 27 19.52 3.33 7.78
CA LEU A 27 18.42 3.28 6.82
C LEU A 27 17.60 4.58 6.79
N TYR A 28 17.37 5.18 7.95
CA TYR A 28 16.56 6.41 8.04
C TYR A 28 17.36 7.70 7.88
N ALA A 29 18.70 7.67 8.02
CA ALA A 29 19.54 8.86 7.88
C ALA A 29 19.34 9.60 6.54
N PRO A 30 19.31 8.94 5.36
CA PRO A 30 19.06 9.62 4.10
C PRO A 30 17.69 10.31 4.05
N LEU A 31 16.65 9.68 4.62
CA LEU A 31 15.30 10.27 4.67
C LEU A 31 15.25 11.50 5.58
N VAL A 32 15.93 11.44 6.73
CA VAL A 32 16.05 12.59 7.63
C VAL A 32 16.80 13.74 6.94
N ILE A 33 17.88 13.43 6.24
CA ILE A 33 18.65 14.43 5.49
C ILE A 33 17.76 15.08 4.42
N LEU A 34 17.01 14.30 3.65
CA LEU A 34 16.07 14.79 2.64
C LEU A 34 15.05 15.74 3.27
N VAL A 35 14.43 15.33 4.40
CA VAL A 35 13.46 16.16 5.12
C VAL A 35 14.10 17.45 5.62
N VAL A 36 15.31 17.41 6.21
CA VAL A 36 16.02 18.61 6.66
C VAL A 36 16.30 19.55 5.49
N TYR A 37 16.84 19.03 4.39
CA TYR A 37 17.16 19.83 3.21
C TYR A 37 15.93 20.35 2.45
N SER A 38 14.72 19.82 2.68
CA SER A 38 13.49 20.40 2.15
C SER A 38 13.18 21.78 2.72
N PHE A 39 13.73 22.10 3.90
CA PHE A 39 13.63 23.42 4.55
C PHE A 39 14.81 24.35 4.27
N ASN A 40 15.76 23.96 3.42
CA ASN A 40 16.92 24.77 3.10
C ASN A 40 16.55 25.92 2.16
N ALA A 41 16.98 27.14 2.47
CA ALA A 41 16.74 28.31 1.63
C ALA A 41 17.56 28.32 0.32
N SER A 42 18.67 27.56 0.24
CA SER A 42 19.50 27.47 -0.96
C SER A 42 18.83 26.67 -2.07
N ARG A 43 19.08 27.07 -3.32
CA ARG A 43 18.79 26.24 -4.50
C ARG A 43 19.78 25.07 -4.65
N MET A 44 20.95 25.16 -4.02
CA MET A 44 21.93 24.07 -4.02
C MET A 44 21.60 23.09 -2.90
N THR A 45 21.41 21.82 -3.24
CA THR A 45 21.07 20.75 -2.29
C THR A 45 22.24 20.38 -1.36
N THR A 46 23.45 20.89 -1.62
CA THR A 46 24.68 20.57 -0.85
C THR A 46 25.08 21.63 0.17
N VAL A 47 24.52 22.84 0.07
CA VAL A 47 24.91 23.98 0.93
C VAL A 47 23.70 24.44 1.73
N TRP A 48 23.82 24.39 3.05
CA TRP A 48 22.80 24.93 3.95
C TRP A 48 22.93 26.46 4.07
N SER A 49 21.91 27.20 3.66
CA SER A 49 21.90 28.68 3.69
C SER A 49 20.84 29.27 4.63
N GLY A 50 20.19 28.46 5.44
CA GLY A 50 19.18 28.88 6.38
C GLY A 50 17.84 28.16 6.22
N PHE A 51 16.93 28.36 7.16
CA PHE A 51 15.59 27.75 7.16
C PHE A 51 14.64 28.57 6.29
N SER A 52 13.89 27.88 5.41
CA SER A 52 12.86 28.49 4.56
C SER A 52 11.74 27.50 4.22
N LEU A 53 10.53 28.01 4.08
CA LEU A 53 9.35 27.25 3.60
C LEU A 53 9.05 27.53 2.11
N GLN A 54 9.91 28.28 1.42
CA GLN A 54 9.64 28.75 0.06
C GLN A 54 9.35 27.61 -0.92
N TRP A 55 10.01 26.47 -0.79
CA TRP A 55 9.83 25.32 -1.68
C TRP A 55 8.45 24.65 -1.51
N PHE A 56 7.95 24.59 -0.27
CA PHE A 56 6.60 24.11 0.01
C PHE A 56 5.54 25.04 -0.58
N VAL A 57 5.74 26.35 -0.48
CA VAL A 57 4.86 27.36 -1.11
C VAL A 57 4.89 27.22 -2.63
N GLN A 58 6.07 27.07 -3.21
CA GLN A 58 6.25 26.89 -4.65
C GLN A 58 5.58 25.60 -5.16
N VAL A 59 5.77 24.48 -4.47
CA VAL A 59 5.10 23.20 -4.74
C VAL A 59 3.58 23.34 -4.70
N ALA A 60 3.04 24.04 -3.69
CA ALA A 60 1.62 24.25 -3.53
C ALA A 60 0.99 25.10 -4.65
N HIS A 61 1.76 26.00 -5.27
CA HIS A 61 1.30 26.86 -6.39
C HIS A 61 1.58 26.26 -7.77
N ASN A 62 2.37 25.19 -7.87
CA ASN A 62 2.68 24.53 -9.13
C ASN A 62 1.48 23.68 -9.60
N GLY A 63 0.87 24.08 -10.73
CA GLY A 63 -0.29 23.41 -11.31
C GLY A 63 -0.01 21.97 -11.73
N ASP A 64 1.19 21.69 -12.27
CA ASP A 64 1.58 20.35 -12.75
C ASP A 64 1.76 19.38 -11.59
N ILE A 65 2.38 19.83 -10.49
CA ILE A 65 2.54 19.02 -9.27
C ILE A 65 1.17 18.71 -8.67
N ARG A 66 0.28 19.70 -8.60
CA ARG A 66 -1.09 19.49 -8.10
C ARG A 66 -1.87 18.53 -8.99
N GLY A 67 -1.76 18.65 -10.30
CA GLY A 67 -2.38 17.73 -11.25
C GLY A 67 -1.88 16.30 -11.06
N ALA A 68 -0.56 16.11 -10.97
CA ALA A 68 0.05 14.81 -10.73
C ALA A 68 -0.35 14.21 -9.37
N ALA A 69 -0.43 15.03 -8.32
CA ALA A 69 -0.89 14.61 -7.00
C ALA A 69 -2.37 14.17 -7.01
N LEU A 70 -3.23 14.93 -7.69
CA LEU A 70 -4.65 14.58 -7.86
C LEU A 70 -4.81 13.28 -8.64
N ASN A 71 -4.06 13.09 -9.72
CA ASN A 71 -4.08 11.84 -10.49
C ASN A 71 -3.68 10.65 -9.61
N SER A 72 -2.57 10.76 -8.85
CA SER A 72 -2.16 9.71 -7.92
C SER A 72 -3.24 9.40 -6.89
N LEU A 73 -3.88 10.41 -6.32
CA LEU A 73 -4.93 10.23 -5.32
C LEU A 73 -6.18 9.56 -5.91
N ILE A 74 -6.62 10.00 -7.10
CA ILE A 74 -7.79 9.42 -7.79
C ILE A 74 -7.52 7.94 -8.12
N ILE A 75 -6.33 7.64 -8.68
CA ILE A 75 -5.95 6.27 -9.01
C ILE A 75 -5.89 5.42 -7.75
N ALA A 76 -5.20 5.89 -6.70
CA ALA A 76 -5.04 5.14 -5.46
C ALA A 76 -6.39 4.85 -4.78
N VAL A 77 -7.29 5.84 -4.71
CA VAL A 77 -8.62 5.67 -4.11
C VAL A 77 -9.47 4.70 -4.94
N ALA A 78 -9.55 4.91 -6.26
CA ALA A 78 -10.35 4.07 -7.14
C ALA A 78 -9.84 2.61 -7.16
N ALA A 79 -8.51 2.43 -7.29
CA ALA A 79 -7.89 1.11 -7.27
C ALA A 79 -8.06 0.42 -5.91
N THR A 80 -7.97 1.16 -4.80
CA THR A 80 -8.19 0.62 -3.46
C THR A 80 -9.61 0.08 -3.29
N ILE A 81 -10.62 0.86 -3.67
CA ILE A 81 -12.02 0.44 -3.57
C ILE A 81 -12.25 -0.81 -4.41
N ALA A 82 -11.82 -0.78 -5.67
CA ALA A 82 -12.02 -1.90 -6.58
C ALA A 82 -11.24 -3.15 -6.15
N SER A 83 -9.96 -3.03 -5.85
CA SER A 83 -9.11 -4.16 -5.44
C SER A 83 -9.57 -4.76 -4.11
N THR A 84 -9.97 -3.95 -3.14
CA THR A 84 -10.45 -4.43 -1.83
C THR A 84 -11.80 -5.15 -1.96
N ALA A 85 -12.71 -4.66 -2.81
CA ALA A 85 -13.97 -5.34 -3.08
C ALA A 85 -13.72 -6.71 -3.74
N ILE A 86 -12.88 -6.75 -4.78
CA ILE A 86 -12.51 -8.01 -5.47
C ILE A 86 -11.77 -8.95 -4.50
N ALA A 87 -10.83 -8.42 -3.71
CA ALA A 87 -10.08 -9.19 -2.73
C ALA A 87 -10.98 -9.83 -1.66
N THR A 88 -11.99 -9.08 -1.18
CA THR A 88 -12.96 -9.59 -0.20
C THR A 88 -13.77 -10.71 -0.80
N ALA A 89 -14.30 -10.54 -2.01
CA ALA A 89 -15.05 -11.57 -2.71
C ALA A 89 -14.17 -12.81 -2.99
N ALA A 90 -12.93 -12.61 -3.45
CA ALA A 90 -11.99 -13.70 -3.72
C ALA A 90 -11.62 -14.47 -2.43
N ALA A 91 -11.34 -13.77 -1.33
CA ALA A 91 -11.03 -14.39 -0.05
C ALA A 91 -12.20 -15.21 0.50
N LEU A 92 -13.43 -14.69 0.42
CA LEU A 92 -14.64 -15.42 0.80
C LEU A 92 -14.85 -16.67 -0.08
N ALA A 93 -14.71 -16.53 -1.40
CA ALA A 93 -14.84 -17.66 -2.31
C ALA A 93 -13.79 -18.75 -2.05
N LEU A 94 -12.56 -18.35 -1.73
CA LEU A 94 -11.47 -19.28 -1.41
C LEU A 94 -11.66 -19.99 -0.07
N GLU A 95 -12.15 -19.31 0.97
CA GLU A 95 -12.16 -19.86 2.33
C GLU A 95 -13.53 -20.41 2.76
N ARG A 96 -14.64 -19.90 2.19
CA ARG A 96 -16.02 -20.33 2.50
C ARG A 96 -16.72 -21.00 1.32
N GLY A 97 -16.24 -20.78 0.10
CA GLY A 97 -16.85 -21.36 -1.10
C GLY A 97 -16.49 -22.81 -1.30
N VAL A 98 -17.39 -23.53 -1.98
CA VAL A 98 -17.13 -24.89 -2.46
C VAL A 98 -16.42 -24.77 -3.81
N MET A 99 -15.09 -24.78 -3.78
CA MET A 99 -14.27 -24.87 -4.99
C MET A 99 -13.71 -26.29 -5.12
N PRO A 100 -14.35 -27.19 -5.85
CA PRO A 100 -13.92 -28.59 -5.96
C PRO A 100 -12.58 -28.75 -6.70
N PHE A 101 -12.27 -27.82 -7.62
CA PHE A 101 -11.03 -27.85 -8.41
C PHE A 101 -10.40 -26.44 -8.51
N GLY A 102 -9.06 -26.36 -8.45
CA GLY A 102 -8.34 -25.16 -8.80
C GLY A 102 -8.08 -24.16 -7.66
N ARG A 103 -8.44 -24.45 -6.40
CA ARG A 103 -8.16 -23.55 -5.27
C ARG A 103 -6.69 -23.13 -5.18
N GLY A 104 -5.77 -24.09 -5.39
CA GLY A 104 -4.33 -23.82 -5.45
C GLY A 104 -3.95 -22.96 -6.65
N LEU A 105 -4.55 -23.20 -7.82
CA LEU A 105 -4.32 -22.42 -9.03
C LEU A 105 -4.78 -20.96 -8.83
N VAL A 106 -6.00 -20.75 -8.35
CA VAL A 106 -6.54 -19.38 -8.11
C VAL A 106 -5.69 -18.65 -7.07
N THR A 107 -5.31 -19.32 -5.99
CA THR A 107 -4.39 -18.73 -4.98
C THR A 107 -3.04 -18.36 -5.60
N GLY A 108 -2.47 -19.24 -6.45
CA GLY A 108 -1.23 -18.96 -7.17
C GLY A 108 -1.36 -17.78 -8.12
N MET A 109 -2.44 -17.68 -8.88
CA MET A 109 -2.71 -16.55 -9.78
C MET A 109 -2.84 -15.23 -9.03
N ILE A 110 -3.56 -15.21 -7.90
CA ILE A 110 -3.68 -14.02 -7.06
C ILE A 110 -2.32 -13.61 -6.47
N ALA A 111 -1.49 -14.59 -6.09
CA ALA A 111 -0.18 -14.32 -5.51
C ALA A 111 0.90 -13.97 -6.56
N MET A 112 0.64 -14.17 -7.85
CA MET A 112 1.62 -13.98 -8.91
C MET A 112 2.27 -12.59 -8.92
N PRO A 113 1.52 -11.47 -8.74
CA PRO A 113 2.13 -10.14 -8.70
C PRO A 113 3.11 -9.92 -7.52
N LEU A 114 3.03 -10.73 -6.46
CA LEU A 114 3.97 -10.65 -5.32
C LEU A 114 5.32 -11.33 -5.61
N VAL A 115 5.36 -12.25 -6.57
CA VAL A 115 6.54 -13.05 -6.89
C VAL A 115 7.24 -12.55 -8.14
N VAL A 116 6.45 -12.07 -9.10
CA VAL A 116 6.97 -11.55 -10.38
C VAL A 116 7.59 -10.17 -10.14
N PRO A 117 8.80 -9.89 -10.66
CA PRO A 117 9.38 -8.55 -10.60
C PRO A 117 8.41 -7.50 -11.17
N GLU A 118 8.20 -6.42 -10.45
CA GLU A 118 7.23 -5.36 -10.78
C GLU A 118 7.43 -4.79 -12.18
N ILE A 119 8.69 -4.65 -12.64
CA ILE A 119 9.00 -4.18 -13.99
C ILE A 119 8.40 -5.10 -15.08
N ILE A 120 8.36 -6.43 -14.83
CA ILE A 120 7.77 -7.38 -15.78
C ILE A 120 6.25 -7.20 -15.79
N VAL A 121 5.63 -6.99 -14.63
CA VAL A 121 4.19 -6.70 -14.52
C VAL A 121 3.85 -5.41 -15.27
N ALA A 122 4.65 -4.36 -15.10
CA ALA A 122 4.46 -3.07 -15.77
C ALA A 122 4.56 -3.20 -17.30
N ILE A 123 5.61 -3.87 -17.82
CA ILE A 123 5.79 -4.09 -19.26
C ILE A 123 4.65 -4.96 -19.83
N THR A 124 4.29 -6.04 -19.13
CA THR A 124 3.21 -6.92 -19.57
C THR A 124 1.88 -6.19 -19.62
N THR A 125 1.59 -5.34 -18.65
CA THR A 125 0.39 -4.50 -18.61
C THR A 125 0.37 -3.51 -19.78
N LEU A 126 1.49 -2.86 -20.09
CA LEU A 126 1.64 -1.98 -21.25
C LEU A 126 1.34 -2.74 -22.55
N VAL A 127 1.99 -3.90 -22.76
CA VAL A 127 1.79 -4.73 -23.95
C VAL A 127 0.33 -5.20 -24.07
N PHE A 128 -0.27 -5.60 -22.96
CA PHE A 128 -1.67 -6.04 -22.93
C PHE A 128 -2.63 -4.91 -23.35
N PHE A 129 -2.51 -3.72 -22.79
CA PHE A 129 -3.35 -2.58 -23.18
C PHE A 129 -3.11 -2.13 -24.62
N SER A 130 -1.86 -2.18 -25.10
CA SER A 130 -1.52 -1.90 -26.47
C SER A 130 -2.15 -2.89 -27.45
N ALA A 131 -2.11 -4.19 -27.12
CA ALA A 131 -2.72 -5.25 -27.94
C ALA A 131 -4.25 -5.12 -28.02
N LEU A 132 -4.88 -4.59 -26.98
CA LEU A 132 -6.32 -4.32 -26.97
C LEU A 132 -6.70 -3.00 -27.66
N GLY A 133 -5.73 -2.22 -28.14
CA GLY A 133 -5.97 -0.91 -28.75
C GLY A 133 -6.53 0.13 -27.76
N MET A 134 -6.32 -0.06 -26.47
CA MET A 134 -6.81 0.87 -25.45
C MET A 134 -5.99 2.16 -25.46
N HIS A 135 -6.69 3.30 -25.45
CA HIS A 135 -6.02 4.60 -25.33
C HIS A 135 -5.51 4.79 -23.91
N TYR A 136 -4.21 5.09 -23.77
CA TYR A 136 -3.59 5.30 -22.47
C TYR A 136 -4.21 6.52 -21.75
N GLY A 137 -4.46 6.37 -20.46
CA GLY A 137 -5.08 7.41 -19.63
C GLY A 137 -5.35 6.95 -18.22
N LEU A 138 -6.09 7.78 -17.48
CA LEU A 138 -6.38 7.56 -16.07
C LEU A 138 -7.09 6.21 -15.82
N LEU A 139 -8.00 5.82 -16.71
CA LEU A 139 -8.75 4.56 -16.58
C LEU A 139 -7.84 3.33 -16.66
N ASN A 140 -6.88 3.33 -17.59
CA ASN A 140 -5.95 2.22 -17.73
C ASN A 140 -5.06 2.09 -16.48
N LEU A 141 -4.64 3.22 -15.91
CA LEU A 141 -3.90 3.24 -14.65
C LEU A 141 -4.75 2.68 -13.51
N ILE A 142 -6.01 3.08 -13.40
CA ILE A 142 -6.92 2.55 -12.37
C ILE A 142 -7.07 1.03 -12.51
N ILE A 143 -7.25 0.52 -13.72
CA ILE A 143 -7.37 -0.93 -13.97
C ILE A 143 -6.06 -1.64 -13.60
N ALA A 144 -4.93 -1.14 -14.06
CA ALA A 144 -3.61 -1.72 -13.78
C ALA A 144 -3.32 -1.79 -12.27
N HIS A 145 -3.51 -0.66 -11.58
CA HIS A 145 -3.32 -0.58 -10.13
C HIS A 145 -4.33 -1.46 -9.38
N THR A 146 -5.58 -1.54 -9.84
CA THR A 146 -6.58 -2.44 -9.24
C THR A 146 -6.09 -3.88 -9.25
N VAL A 147 -5.66 -4.37 -10.41
CA VAL A 147 -5.19 -5.76 -10.55
C VAL A 147 -3.93 -5.99 -9.71
N PHE A 148 -2.98 -5.07 -9.75
CA PHE A 148 -1.73 -5.15 -8.98
C PHE A 148 -1.96 -5.13 -7.47
N CYS A 149 -2.96 -4.39 -6.99
CA CYS A 149 -3.25 -4.23 -5.56
C CYS A 149 -4.06 -5.40 -4.96
N ILE A 150 -4.74 -6.23 -5.77
CA ILE A 150 -5.56 -7.36 -5.28
C ILE A 150 -4.81 -8.25 -4.28
N PRO A 151 -3.60 -8.77 -4.56
CA PRO A 151 -2.92 -9.67 -3.65
C PRO A 151 -2.61 -9.03 -2.30
N PHE A 152 -2.27 -7.74 -2.28
CA PHE A 152 -1.99 -7.01 -1.03
C PHE A 152 -3.24 -6.85 -0.18
N ALA A 153 -4.41 -6.68 -0.79
CA ALA A 153 -5.67 -6.63 -0.07
C ALA A 153 -6.15 -8.02 0.39
N VAL A 154 -5.93 -9.08 -0.42
CA VAL A 154 -6.35 -10.45 -0.10
C VAL A 154 -5.66 -10.99 1.14
N LEU A 155 -4.37 -10.69 1.32
CA LEU A 155 -3.54 -11.27 2.40
C LEU A 155 -4.15 -11.08 3.80
N PRO A 156 -4.42 -9.86 4.29
CA PRO A 156 -4.97 -9.66 5.63
C PRO A 156 -6.42 -10.16 5.75
N ILE A 157 -7.21 -10.05 4.68
CA ILE A 157 -8.61 -10.51 4.66
C ILE A 157 -8.67 -12.02 4.79
N ARG A 158 -7.86 -12.73 4.00
CA ARG A 158 -7.78 -14.19 4.04
C ARG A 158 -7.22 -14.70 5.37
N ALA A 159 -6.18 -14.07 5.90
CA ALA A 159 -5.63 -14.41 7.22
C ALA A 159 -6.71 -14.30 8.31
N ARG A 160 -7.53 -13.27 8.27
CA ARG A 160 -8.62 -13.09 9.22
C ARG A 160 -9.72 -14.14 9.07
N LEU A 161 -10.11 -14.51 7.84
CA LEU A 161 -11.10 -15.57 7.60
C LEU A 161 -10.63 -16.92 8.11
N LEU A 162 -9.35 -17.23 7.98
CA LEU A 162 -8.76 -18.45 8.53
C LEU A 162 -8.76 -18.44 10.07
N ASP A 163 -8.42 -17.31 10.68
CA ASP A 163 -8.38 -17.14 12.13
C ASP A 163 -9.77 -17.21 12.78
N MET A 164 -10.79 -16.67 12.11
CA MET A 164 -12.18 -16.72 12.59
C MET A 164 -12.76 -18.14 12.66
N GLY A 165 -12.24 -19.09 11.87
CA GLY A 165 -12.83 -20.41 11.74
C GLY A 165 -14.26 -20.36 11.16
N GLY A 166 -15.08 -21.41 11.40
CA GLY A 166 -16.48 -21.50 10.96
C GLY A 166 -17.51 -21.50 12.08
N THR A 167 -17.06 -21.56 13.34
CA THR A 167 -17.92 -21.86 14.50
C THR A 167 -19.08 -20.88 14.70
N LEU A 168 -18.81 -19.57 14.47
CA LEU A 168 -19.87 -18.55 14.62
C LEU A 168 -20.90 -18.62 13.47
N GLU A 169 -20.45 -18.96 12.27
CA GLU A 169 -21.33 -19.16 11.11
C GLU A 169 -22.16 -20.43 11.28
N GLU A 170 -21.58 -21.51 11.81
CA GLU A 170 -22.29 -22.76 12.15
C GLU A 170 -23.35 -22.51 13.22
N ALA A 171 -23.00 -21.83 14.31
CA ALA A 171 -23.97 -21.46 15.35
C ALA A 171 -25.11 -20.57 14.81
N GLY A 172 -24.82 -19.68 13.86
CA GLY A 172 -25.86 -18.91 13.19
C GLY A 172 -26.79 -19.75 12.32
N ARG A 173 -26.28 -20.78 11.63
CA ARG A 173 -27.12 -21.74 10.88
C ARG A 173 -28.00 -22.57 11.79
N ASP A 174 -27.49 -22.96 12.95
CA ASP A 174 -28.28 -23.66 13.97
C ASP A 174 -29.47 -22.81 14.48
N LEU A 175 -29.35 -21.48 14.41
CA LEU A 175 -30.39 -20.51 14.70
C LEU A 175 -31.27 -20.17 13.47
N TYR A 176 -31.22 -20.98 12.39
CA TYR A 176 -31.97 -20.80 11.16
C TYR A 176 -31.68 -19.50 10.40
N ALA A 177 -30.48 -18.90 10.59
CA ALA A 177 -30.07 -17.73 9.80
C ALA A 177 -29.74 -18.14 8.36
N ASP A 178 -30.21 -17.36 7.39
CA ASP A 178 -29.84 -17.56 5.99
C ASP A 178 -28.41 -17.06 5.69
N GLU A 179 -27.83 -17.45 4.54
CA GLU A 179 -26.44 -17.12 4.16
C GLU A 179 -26.22 -15.60 4.07
N TRP A 180 -27.23 -14.80 3.67
CA TRP A 180 -27.13 -13.35 3.62
C TRP A 180 -27.12 -12.72 5.01
N GLN A 181 -27.93 -13.26 5.94
CA GLN A 181 -27.94 -12.84 7.33
C GLN A 181 -26.62 -13.19 8.02
N LEU A 182 -26.08 -14.40 7.79
CA LEU A 182 -24.75 -14.81 8.26
C LEU A 182 -23.67 -13.87 7.77
N PHE A 183 -23.63 -13.62 6.46
CA PHE A 183 -22.65 -12.71 5.87
C PHE A 183 -22.75 -11.31 6.46
N ARG A 184 -23.96 -10.71 6.47
CA ARG A 184 -24.15 -9.31 6.85
C ARG A 184 -24.01 -9.07 8.35
N ARG A 185 -24.44 -10.02 9.20
CA ARG A 185 -24.52 -9.84 10.66
C ARG A 185 -23.35 -10.46 11.40
N ILE A 186 -22.68 -11.45 10.84
CA ILE A 186 -21.60 -12.18 11.51
C ILE A 186 -20.29 -11.98 10.74
N THR A 187 -20.19 -12.48 9.51
CA THR A 187 -18.92 -12.54 8.77
C THR A 187 -18.40 -11.15 8.42
N LEU A 188 -19.22 -10.30 7.81
CA LEU A 188 -18.78 -8.96 7.36
C LEU A 188 -18.34 -8.06 8.51
N PRO A 189 -19.08 -7.92 9.64
CA PRO A 189 -18.64 -7.09 10.76
C PRO A 189 -17.31 -7.55 11.37
N LEU A 190 -17.11 -8.87 11.51
CA LEU A 190 -15.88 -9.45 12.03
C LEU A 190 -14.70 -9.34 11.06
N LEU A 191 -14.99 -9.21 9.76
CA LEU A 191 -14.01 -9.08 8.71
C LEU A 191 -13.63 -7.62 8.41
N MET A 192 -14.48 -6.65 8.79
CA MET A 192 -14.27 -5.22 8.52
C MET A 192 -12.88 -4.69 8.92
N PRO A 193 -12.27 -5.06 10.06
CA PRO A 193 -10.93 -4.62 10.39
C PRO A 193 -9.87 -5.10 9.41
N ALA A 194 -10.01 -6.34 8.93
CA ALA A 194 -9.08 -6.93 7.96
C ALA A 194 -9.30 -6.34 6.55
N ILE A 195 -10.55 -6.06 6.18
CA ILE A 195 -10.89 -5.33 4.96
C ILE A 195 -10.25 -3.93 5.01
N GLY A 196 -10.37 -3.23 6.13
CA GLY A 196 -9.73 -1.93 6.33
C GLY A 196 -8.19 -2.01 6.23
N ALA A 197 -7.58 -3.02 6.84
CA ALA A 197 -6.13 -3.24 6.73
C ALA A 197 -5.71 -3.53 5.27
N GLY A 198 -6.47 -4.36 4.56
CA GLY A 198 -6.26 -4.65 3.13
C GLY A 198 -6.41 -3.40 2.26
N ALA A 199 -7.42 -2.59 2.51
CA ALA A 199 -7.64 -1.33 1.82
C ALA A 199 -6.47 -0.36 1.99
N ILE A 200 -5.92 -0.26 3.20
CA ILE A 200 -4.77 0.60 3.46
C ILE A 200 -3.51 0.09 2.75
N MET A 201 -3.26 -1.22 2.78
CA MET A 201 -2.13 -1.80 2.04
C MET A 201 -2.26 -1.52 0.55
N ALA A 202 -3.44 -1.74 -0.04
CA ALA A 202 -3.71 -1.45 -1.44
C ALA A 202 -3.53 0.05 -1.76
N PHE A 203 -3.99 0.94 -0.88
CA PHE A 203 -3.84 2.38 -1.05
C PHE A 203 -2.37 2.82 -1.05
N VAL A 204 -1.59 2.36 -0.07
CA VAL A 204 -0.16 2.72 0.03
C VAL A 204 0.60 2.21 -1.19
N VAL A 205 0.39 0.94 -1.57
CA VAL A 205 1.04 0.33 -2.73
C VAL A 205 0.68 1.08 -4.02
N SER A 206 -0.60 1.44 -4.20
CA SER A 206 -1.04 2.18 -5.39
C SER A 206 -0.53 3.62 -5.41
N LEU A 207 -0.42 4.29 -4.26
CA LEU A 207 0.05 5.68 -4.18
C LEU A 207 1.54 5.80 -4.48
N ASP A 208 2.33 4.81 -4.06
CA ASP A 208 3.79 4.76 -4.20
C ASP A 208 4.26 4.11 -5.51
N ASP A 209 3.33 3.54 -6.30
CA ASP A 209 3.68 2.88 -7.55
C ASP A 209 4.31 3.85 -8.55
N PHE A 210 5.48 3.48 -9.01
CA PHE A 210 6.22 4.21 -10.03
C PHE A 210 6.28 3.45 -11.36
N LEU A 211 6.52 2.14 -11.32
CA LEU A 211 6.87 1.37 -12.53
C LEU A 211 5.68 1.16 -13.46
N ILE A 212 4.53 0.75 -12.92
CA ILE A 212 3.30 0.59 -13.71
C ILE A 212 2.85 1.96 -14.21
N SER A 213 2.87 2.97 -13.33
CA SER A 213 2.52 4.34 -13.68
C SER A 213 3.39 4.89 -14.79
N MET A 214 4.72 4.66 -14.75
CA MET A 214 5.66 5.15 -15.76
C MET A 214 5.42 4.50 -17.14
N MET A 215 5.06 3.22 -17.17
CA MET A 215 4.83 2.50 -18.42
C MET A 215 3.47 2.79 -19.05
N VAL A 216 2.43 2.98 -18.24
CA VAL A 216 1.02 3.06 -18.70
C VAL A 216 0.49 4.50 -18.75
N SER A 217 1.17 5.47 -18.11
CA SER A 217 0.72 6.87 -18.13
C SER A 217 0.85 7.51 -19.51
N SER A 218 0.01 8.49 -19.75
CA SER A 218 0.04 9.34 -20.96
C SER A 218 -0.04 10.82 -20.57
N ALA A 219 -0.01 11.72 -21.56
CA ALA A 219 -0.21 13.14 -21.34
C ALA A 219 -1.51 13.40 -20.55
N GLY A 220 -1.42 14.11 -19.43
CA GLY A 220 -2.54 14.43 -18.55
C GLY A 220 -2.84 13.38 -17.47
N SER A 221 -2.26 12.17 -17.50
CA SER A 221 -2.44 11.12 -16.50
C SER A 221 -1.18 10.81 -15.69
N THR A 222 -0.19 11.70 -15.74
CA THR A 222 1.06 11.55 -14.97
C THR A 222 0.78 11.50 -13.48
N THR A 223 1.36 10.51 -12.79
CA THR A 223 1.28 10.37 -11.33
C THR A 223 2.41 11.14 -10.64
N LEU A 224 2.26 11.40 -9.34
CA LEU A 224 3.25 12.18 -8.60
C LEU A 224 4.63 11.51 -8.54
N PRO A 225 4.77 10.17 -8.31
CA PRO A 225 6.08 9.50 -8.39
C PRO A 225 6.75 9.65 -9.76
N VAL A 226 5.99 9.53 -10.85
CA VAL A 226 6.52 9.70 -12.21
C VAL A 226 6.95 11.14 -12.48
N TYR A 227 6.18 12.12 -12.00
CA TYR A 227 6.52 13.54 -12.10
C TYR A 227 7.81 13.86 -11.34
N VAL A 228 7.94 13.39 -10.10
CA VAL A 228 9.15 13.56 -9.27
C VAL A 228 10.37 12.94 -9.94
N TYR A 229 10.23 11.74 -10.51
CA TYR A 229 11.31 11.12 -11.27
C TYR A 229 11.74 11.95 -12.50
N GLY A 230 10.76 12.51 -13.21
CA GLY A 230 11.05 13.45 -14.32
C GLY A 230 11.87 14.65 -13.88
N MET A 231 11.51 15.26 -12.74
CA MET A 231 12.26 16.38 -12.14
C MET A 231 13.70 15.96 -11.78
N MET A 232 13.88 14.79 -11.15
CA MET A 232 15.22 14.30 -10.77
C MET A 232 16.14 14.08 -11.95
N ARG A 233 15.60 13.69 -13.12
CA ARG A 233 16.39 13.56 -14.37
C ARG A 233 16.94 14.88 -14.89
N LEU A 234 16.26 15.99 -14.60
CA LEU A 234 16.70 17.35 -14.98
C LEU A 234 17.67 17.96 -13.95
N GLY A 235 17.83 17.31 -12.81
CA GLY A 235 18.68 17.72 -11.70
C GLY A 235 17.93 17.72 -10.38
N VAL A 236 18.60 17.37 -9.29
CA VAL A 236 18.00 17.36 -7.94
C VAL A 236 17.80 18.79 -7.48
N THR A 237 16.56 19.23 -7.45
CA THR A 237 16.17 20.56 -6.95
C THR A 237 15.61 20.44 -5.51
N PRO A 238 15.67 21.47 -4.69
CA PRO A 238 15.06 21.47 -3.35
C PRO A 238 13.54 21.26 -3.38
N GLU A 239 12.89 21.56 -4.50
CA GLU A 239 11.46 21.24 -4.74
C GLU A 239 11.19 19.74 -4.66
N VAL A 240 12.10 18.92 -5.21
CA VAL A 240 12.00 17.44 -5.12
C VAL A 240 12.02 17.00 -3.67
N ASN A 241 12.90 17.59 -2.84
CA ASN A 241 12.95 17.29 -1.42
C ASN A 241 11.66 17.70 -0.70
N ALA A 242 11.07 18.85 -1.05
CA ALA A 242 9.81 19.31 -0.47
C ALA A 242 8.64 18.38 -0.85
N ILE A 243 8.53 17.98 -2.13
CA ILE A 243 7.49 17.03 -2.59
C ILE A 243 7.66 15.68 -1.89
N SER A 244 8.88 15.14 -1.84
CA SER A 244 9.17 13.87 -1.20
C SER A 244 8.87 13.91 0.31
N THR A 245 9.14 15.04 0.97
CA THR A 245 8.77 15.26 2.38
C THR A 245 7.26 15.26 2.57
N ILE A 246 6.50 15.93 1.69
CA ILE A 246 5.02 15.91 1.72
C ILE A 246 4.50 14.49 1.56
N LEU A 247 4.99 13.75 0.56
CA LEU A 247 4.61 12.35 0.33
C LEU A 247 4.88 11.47 1.54
N LEU A 248 6.07 11.59 2.12
CA LEU A 248 6.47 10.83 3.31
C LEU A 248 5.55 11.13 4.51
N VAL A 249 5.24 12.40 4.75
CA VAL A 249 4.33 12.81 5.83
C VAL A 249 2.92 12.29 5.58
N VAL A 250 2.40 12.41 4.36
CA VAL A 250 1.08 11.89 3.99
C VAL A 250 1.02 10.37 4.19
N SER A 251 1.98 9.62 3.67
CA SER A 251 2.06 8.17 3.86
C SER A 251 2.13 7.77 5.33
N LEU A 252 2.92 8.48 6.13
CA LEU A 252 3.05 8.24 7.57
C LEU A 252 1.74 8.50 8.32
N ILE A 253 1.00 9.54 7.94
CA ILE A 253 -0.32 9.86 8.51
C ILE A 253 -1.30 8.71 8.19
N PHE A 254 -1.36 8.26 6.93
CA PHE A 254 -2.25 7.17 6.54
C PHE A 254 -1.92 5.87 7.26
N VAL A 255 -0.66 5.46 7.30
CA VAL A 255 -0.22 4.25 8.01
C VAL A 255 -0.51 4.34 9.52
N THR A 256 -0.24 5.49 10.13
CA THR A 256 -0.50 5.71 11.56
C THR A 256 -1.99 5.67 11.86
N ALA A 257 -2.81 6.36 11.07
CA ALA A 257 -4.26 6.34 11.20
C ALA A 257 -4.82 4.91 11.09
N ALA A 258 -4.31 4.16 10.13
CA ALA A 258 -4.63 2.76 9.92
C ALA A 258 -4.34 1.88 11.14
N LEU A 259 -3.13 2.00 11.68
CA LEU A 259 -2.72 1.25 12.86
C LEU A 259 -3.56 1.60 14.10
N LEU A 260 -3.90 2.88 14.26
CA LEU A 260 -4.74 3.34 15.38
C LEU A 260 -6.17 2.84 15.28
N LEU A 261 -6.75 2.86 14.06
CA LEU A 261 -8.09 2.31 13.82
C LEU A 261 -8.12 0.79 14.04
N GLY A 262 -7.14 0.06 13.55
CA GLY A 262 -7.02 -1.38 13.77
C GLY A 262 -6.90 -1.76 15.26
N ARG A 263 -6.13 -1.00 16.04
CA ARG A 263 -5.98 -1.23 17.50
C ARG A 263 -7.26 -0.96 18.29
N ARG A 264 -8.05 0.05 17.91
CA ARG A 264 -9.34 0.33 18.58
C ARG A 264 -10.31 -0.83 18.40
N TYR A 265 -10.34 -1.41 17.22
CA TYR A 265 -11.26 -2.52 16.92
C TYR A 265 -10.89 -3.82 17.63
N GLN A 266 -9.58 -4.09 17.83
CA GLN A 266 -9.12 -5.27 18.59
C GLN A 266 -9.41 -5.18 20.11
N ARG A 267 -9.66 -3.99 20.63
CA ARG A 267 -9.99 -3.79 22.05
C ARG A 267 -11.49 -3.90 22.34
N THR A 268 -12.33 -3.84 21.32
CA THR A 268 -13.80 -3.89 21.42
C THR A 268 -14.40 -5.22 20.96
N ALA A 269 -13.61 -6.09 20.36
CA ALA A 269 -13.94 -7.48 20.02
C ALA A 269 -13.32 -8.45 21.04
#